data_598d06b3db5742e8ecd6608f89b364f7
#
_entry.id   598d06b3db5742e8ecd6608f89b364f7
#
_cell.length_a   1.000
_cell.length_b   1.000
_cell.length_c   1.000
_cell.angle_alpha   90.00
_cell.angle_beta   90.00
_cell.angle_gamma   90.00
#
_symmetry.space_group_name_H-M   'P 1'
#
loop_
_entity.id
_entity.type
_entity.pdbx_description
1 polymer ?
#
loop_
_entity_poly.entity_id
_entity_poly.type
_entity_poly.pdbx_seq_one_letter_code
_entity_poly.pdbx_strand_id
1 'polypeptide(L)'
;MRLESSLRVLNEMEAAGVIGKYAIGGAVAAFLYIEPGTTFDLGAFIALEPGAGGLIDLSPIYDYLRTRGYQPQQEGVLIEEWEVQFLPTGTPLEVEALEQAVAIEIGGTATRIFTQEHLMAICLHVGRPKDLARLVAFAQEGHPDESQLQEILRRHQLEAKWMQFRSRYLSAP
;
A
#
# COMPACT_ATOMS: atom_id res chain seq x y z
N MET A 1 -17.88 0.75 -8.95
CA MET A 1 -16.44 0.95 -9.24
C MET A 1 -15.80 -0.43 -9.35
N ARG A 2 -15.22 -0.72 -10.51
CA ARG A 2 -14.64 -2.03 -10.81
C ARG A 2 -13.12 -1.98 -10.65
N LEU A 3 -12.64 -2.37 -9.48
CA LEU A 3 -11.20 -2.36 -9.14
C LEU A 3 -10.40 -3.24 -10.10
N GLU A 4 -10.97 -4.36 -10.53
CA GLU A 4 -10.33 -5.32 -11.43
C GLU A 4 -9.86 -4.70 -12.76
N SER A 5 -10.54 -3.69 -13.27
CA SER A 5 -10.12 -3.03 -14.52
C SER A 5 -8.82 -2.24 -14.33
N SER A 6 -8.70 -1.50 -13.23
CA SER A 6 -7.47 -0.78 -12.88
C SER A 6 -6.32 -1.74 -12.57
N LEU A 7 -6.60 -2.87 -11.88
CA LEU A 7 -5.59 -3.90 -11.61
C LEU A 7 -5.05 -4.56 -12.89
N ARG A 8 -5.89 -4.75 -13.92
CA ARG A 8 -5.41 -5.24 -15.22
C ARG A 8 -4.40 -4.30 -15.85
N VAL A 9 -4.65 -2.99 -15.79
CA VAL A 9 -3.70 -1.99 -16.31
C VAL A 9 -2.38 -2.05 -15.53
N LEU A 10 -2.42 -2.18 -14.21
CA LEU A 10 -1.20 -2.35 -13.39
C LEU A 10 -0.43 -3.63 -13.75
N ASN A 11 -1.13 -4.75 -13.96
CA ASN A 11 -0.51 -6.00 -14.41
C ASN A 11 0.15 -5.86 -15.80
N GLU A 12 -0.49 -5.15 -16.72
CA GLU A 12 0.09 -4.85 -18.04
C GLU A 12 1.33 -3.96 -17.95
N MET A 13 1.34 -2.98 -17.03
CA MET A 13 2.50 -2.13 -16.79
C MET A 13 3.68 -2.93 -16.21
N GLU A 14 3.42 -3.85 -15.27
CA GLU A 14 4.43 -4.76 -14.73
C GLU A 14 4.97 -5.69 -15.83
N ALA A 15 4.10 -6.30 -16.61
CA ALA A 15 4.48 -7.20 -17.71
C ALA A 15 5.29 -6.48 -18.81
N ALA A 16 5.00 -5.20 -19.04
CA ALA A 16 5.74 -4.35 -19.99
C ALA A 16 7.05 -3.77 -19.43
N GLY A 17 7.35 -4.02 -18.15
CA GLY A 17 8.55 -3.49 -17.48
C GLY A 17 8.51 -1.98 -17.23
N VAL A 18 7.34 -1.36 -17.30
CA VAL A 18 7.14 0.07 -17.00
C VAL A 18 7.24 0.33 -15.50
N ILE A 19 6.73 -0.60 -14.72
CA ILE A 19 6.93 -0.70 -13.26
C ILE A 19 7.55 -2.06 -12.93
N GLY A 20 8.27 -2.15 -11.82
CA GLY A 20 8.68 -3.43 -11.28
C GLY A 20 7.53 -4.15 -10.56
N LYS A 21 7.87 -5.08 -9.67
CA LYS A 21 6.89 -5.72 -8.79
C LYS A 21 6.04 -4.64 -8.09
N TYR A 22 4.73 -4.86 -8.03
CA TYR A 22 3.83 -3.99 -7.29
C TYR A 22 2.96 -4.76 -6.30
N ALA A 23 2.44 -4.06 -5.31
CA ALA A 23 1.40 -4.52 -4.42
C ALA A 23 0.48 -3.36 -4.02
N ILE A 24 -0.77 -3.68 -3.75
CA ILE A 24 -1.73 -2.71 -3.24
C ILE A 24 -1.54 -2.56 -1.74
N GLY A 25 -1.46 -1.31 -1.29
CA GLY A 25 -1.41 -0.93 0.11
C GLY A 25 -2.55 0.03 0.47
N GLY A 26 -2.36 0.78 1.55
CA GLY A 26 -3.28 1.82 1.96
C GLY A 26 -4.67 1.33 2.37
N ALA A 27 -5.70 2.12 2.06
CA ALA A 27 -7.07 1.84 2.48
C ALA A 27 -7.66 0.61 1.77
N VAL A 28 -7.45 0.48 0.47
CA VAL A 28 -8.00 -0.64 -0.31
C VAL A 28 -7.50 -1.98 0.22
N ALA A 29 -6.21 -2.11 0.50
CA ALA A 29 -5.67 -3.33 1.10
C ALA A 29 -6.20 -3.56 2.53
N ALA A 30 -6.35 -2.49 3.33
CA ALA A 30 -6.87 -2.58 4.69
C ALA A 30 -8.30 -3.15 4.73
N PHE A 31 -9.15 -2.81 3.77
CA PHE A 31 -10.54 -3.29 3.70
C PHE A 31 -10.70 -4.80 3.46
N LEU A 32 -9.61 -5.51 3.24
CA LEU A 32 -9.60 -6.97 3.21
C LEU A 32 -9.42 -7.59 4.60
N TYR A 33 -9.06 -6.79 5.59
CA TYR A 33 -8.76 -7.21 6.96
C TYR A 33 -9.67 -6.59 8.02
N ILE A 34 -10.27 -5.42 7.70
CA ILE A 34 -11.16 -4.66 8.60
C ILE A 34 -12.41 -4.21 7.83
N GLU A 35 -13.42 -3.71 8.55
CA GLU A 35 -14.63 -3.20 7.90
C GLU A 35 -14.30 -2.14 6.83
N PRO A 36 -14.89 -2.27 5.62
CA PRO A 36 -14.67 -1.33 4.54
C PRO A 36 -15.19 0.07 4.90
N GLY A 37 -14.35 1.07 4.74
CA GLY A 37 -14.73 2.47 4.75
C GLY A 37 -14.88 3.03 3.34
N THR A 38 -14.81 4.35 3.23
CA THR A 38 -14.83 5.03 1.93
C THR A 38 -13.41 5.42 1.53
N THR A 39 -12.99 5.05 0.33
CA THR A 39 -11.78 5.55 -0.32
C THR A 39 -12.04 5.70 -1.80
N PHE A 40 -11.31 6.63 -2.43
CA PHE A 40 -11.38 6.90 -3.87
C PHE A 40 -10.01 6.72 -4.54
N ASP A 41 -8.98 6.47 -3.74
CA ASP A 41 -7.60 6.29 -4.17
C ASP A 41 -7.16 4.83 -4.01
N LEU A 42 -6.37 4.36 -4.97
CA LEU A 42 -5.74 3.07 -4.99
C LEU A 42 -4.22 3.26 -4.85
N GLY A 43 -3.68 2.98 -3.68
CA GLY A 43 -2.23 3.04 -3.46
C GLY A 43 -1.54 1.81 -4.04
N ALA A 44 -0.81 1.98 -5.13
CA ALA A 44 0.05 0.97 -5.74
C ALA A 44 1.51 1.21 -5.32
N PHE A 45 2.01 0.41 -4.39
CA PHE A 45 3.42 0.40 -4.02
C PHE A 45 4.21 -0.36 -5.07
N ILE A 46 5.26 0.27 -5.60
CA ILE A 46 6.00 -0.24 -6.75
C ILE A 46 7.49 -0.30 -6.46
N ALA A 47 8.15 -1.35 -6.95
CA ALA A 47 9.59 -1.39 -7.06
C ALA A 47 10.02 -0.55 -8.27
N LEU A 48 10.88 0.43 -8.05
CA LEU A 48 11.53 1.20 -9.11
C LEU A 48 13.03 1.25 -8.84
N GLU A 49 13.80 1.00 -9.89
CA GLU A 49 15.25 1.21 -9.83
C GLU A 49 15.55 2.71 -9.83
N PRO A 50 16.40 3.20 -8.91
CA PRO A 50 16.85 4.59 -8.95
C PRO A 50 17.57 4.87 -10.27
N GLY A 51 17.20 5.96 -10.91
CA GLY A 51 17.90 6.47 -12.09
C GLY A 51 19.29 7.03 -11.78
N ALA A 52 19.94 7.60 -12.78
CA ALA A 52 21.23 8.27 -12.64
C ALA A 52 21.15 9.37 -11.57
N GLY A 53 22.00 9.28 -10.56
CA GLY A 53 22.03 10.22 -9.42
C GLY A 53 21.12 9.85 -8.25
N GLY A 54 20.53 8.64 -8.23
CA GLY A 54 19.73 8.12 -7.11
C GLY A 54 18.31 8.71 -7.03
N LEU A 55 17.88 9.46 -8.05
CA LEU A 55 16.53 10.00 -8.12
C LEU A 55 15.56 8.99 -8.74
N ILE A 56 14.36 8.90 -8.16
CA ILE A 56 13.26 8.11 -8.72
C ILE A 56 12.58 8.94 -9.81
N ASP A 57 12.54 8.41 -11.03
CA ASP A 57 11.86 9.02 -12.16
C ASP A 57 10.55 8.29 -12.46
N LEU A 58 9.44 8.98 -12.26
CA LEU A 58 8.09 8.48 -12.56
C LEU A 58 7.64 8.81 -13.99
N SER A 59 8.42 9.55 -14.76
CA SER A 59 8.05 9.97 -16.12
C SER A 59 7.68 8.81 -17.05
N PRO A 60 8.39 7.64 -17.03
CA PRO A 60 8.01 6.50 -17.86
C PRO A 60 6.61 5.96 -17.58
N ILE A 61 6.18 6.02 -16.31
CA ILE A 61 4.83 5.60 -15.88
C ILE A 61 3.78 6.52 -16.52
N TYR A 62 3.97 7.84 -16.36
CA TYR A 62 3.03 8.82 -16.89
C TYR A 62 3.00 8.83 -18.42
N ASP A 63 4.15 8.64 -19.08
CA ASP A 63 4.22 8.56 -20.53
C ASP A 63 3.49 7.33 -21.06
N TYR A 64 3.71 6.18 -20.46
CA TYR A 64 2.98 4.94 -20.79
C TYR A 64 1.46 5.11 -20.65
N LEU A 65 1.01 5.66 -19.53
CA LEU A 65 -0.42 5.87 -19.28
C LEU A 65 -1.03 6.90 -20.25
N ARG A 66 -0.28 7.96 -20.57
CA ARG A 66 -0.72 8.97 -21.56
C ARG A 66 -0.93 8.38 -22.94
N THR A 67 -0.07 7.46 -23.40
CA THR A 67 -0.26 6.77 -24.70
C THR A 67 -1.51 5.92 -24.75
N ARG A 68 -2.07 5.54 -23.59
CA ARG A 68 -3.32 4.80 -23.45
C ARG A 68 -4.54 5.69 -23.16
N GLY A 69 -4.36 7.00 -23.18
CA GLY A 69 -5.45 7.98 -23.00
C GLY A 69 -5.71 8.36 -21.54
N TYR A 70 -4.96 7.83 -20.58
CA TYR A 70 -5.09 8.22 -19.18
C TYR A 70 -4.37 9.55 -18.92
N GLN A 71 -4.96 10.39 -18.07
CA GLN A 71 -4.42 11.71 -17.75
C GLN A 71 -4.14 11.81 -16.24
N PRO A 72 -3.02 12.44 -15.84
CA PRO A 72 -2.76 12.73 -14.44
C PRO A 72 -3.88 13.57 -13.82
N GLN A 73 -4.25 13.23 -12.60
CA GLN A 73 -5.20 13.97 -11.76
C GLN A 73 -4.66 14.07 -10.34
N GLN A 74 -4.65 15.27 -9.78
CA GLN A 74 -4.21 15.50 -8.39
C GLN A 74 -2.87 14.80 -8.05
N GLU A 75 -2.91 13.77 -7.20
CA GLU A 75 -1.73 13.02 -6.74
C GLU A 75 -1.53 11.69 -7.48
N GLY A 76 -2.40 11.36 -8.45
CA GLY A 76 -2.38 10.08 -9.16
C GLY A 76 -2.78 10.19 -10.62
N VAL A 77 -3.22 9.08 -11.16
CA VAL A 77 -3.80 8.98 -12.51
C VAL A 77 -5.14 8.27 -12.39
N LEU A 78 -6.19 8.86 -12.96
CA LEU A 78 -7.46 8.17 -13.06
C LEU A 78 -7.34 7.04 -14.09
N ILE A 79 -7.23 5.81 -13.58
CA ILE A 79 -7.18 4.59 -14.39
C ILE A 79 -8.52 3.89 -14.25
N GLU A 80 -9.29 3.86 -15.33
CA GLU A 80 -10.67 3.40 -15.33
C GLU A 80 -11.51 4.22 -14.32
N GLU A 81 -11.86 3.63 -13.18
CA GLU A 81 -12.71 4.26 -12.16
C GLU A 81 -11.94 4.66 -10.88
N TRP A 82 -10.62 4.40 -10.81
CA TRP A 82 -9.82 4.63 -9.61
C TRP A 82 -8.70 5.64 -9.85
N GLU A 83 -8.52 6.56 -8.92
CA GLU A 83 -7.31 7.37 -8.85
C GLU A 83 -6.16 6.52 -8.31
N VAL A 84 -5.27 6.08 -9.19
CA VAL A 84 -4.12 5.25 -8.85
C VAL A 84 -2.95 6.13 -8.49
N GLN A 85 -2.48 6.02 -7.25
CA GLN A 85 -1.27 6.66 -6.76
C GLN A 85 -0.10 5.67 -6.86
N PHE A 86 0.91 6.00 -7.64
CA PHE A 86 2.13 5.21 -7.76
C PHE A 86 3.10 5.63 -6.65
N LEU A 87 3.36 4.71 -5.72
CA LEU A 87 4.16 4.93 -4.52
C LEU A 87 5.44 4.09 -4.60
N PRO A 88 6.56 4.68 -5.06
CA PRO A 88 7.84 3.96 -5.02
C PRO A 88 8.19 3.60 -3.58
N THR A 89 8.61 2.36 -3.36
CA THR A 89 9.08 1.93 -2.05
C THR A 89 10.38 2.62 -1.71
N GLY A 90 10.39 3.43 -0.66
CA GLY A 90 11.54 4.28 -0.28
C GLY A 90 12.16 3.91 1.07
N THR A 91 11.42 3.19 1.91
CA THR A 91 11.89 2.78 3.24
C THR A 91 12.13 1.26 3.29
N PRO A 92 13.05 0.77 4.16
CA PRO A 92 13.22 -0.67 4.35
C PRO A 92 11.92 -1.41 4.69
N LEU A 93 11.01 -0.76 5.44
CA LEU A 93 9.71 -1.33 5.79
C LEU A 93 8.82 -1.50 4.55
N GLU A 94 8.76 -0.51 3.67
CA GLU A 94 7.96 -0.60 2.43
C GLU A 94 8.54 -1.63 1.44
N VAL A 95 9.86 -1.72 1.35
CA VAL A 95 10.54 -2.75 0.54
C VAL A 95 10.20 -4.13 1.06
N GLU A 96 10.32 -4.38 2.37
CA GLU A 96 9.95 -5.65 2.99
C GLU A 96 8.47 -5.98 2.76
N ALA A 97 7.57 -4.99 2.95
CA ALA A 97 6.14 -5.15 2.72
C ALA A 97 5.83 -5.57 1.27
N LEU A 98 6.54 -4.98 0.30
CA LEU A 98 6.39 -5.32 -1.11
C LEU A 98 6.94 -6.72 -1.43
N GLU A 99 8.07 -7.09 -0.85
CA GLU A 99 8.67 -8.42 -1.03
C GLU A 99 7.78 -9.53 -0.47
N GLN A 100 7.20 -9.30 0.70
CA GLN A 100 6.34 -10.25 1.42
C GLN A 100 4.85 -10.12 1.10
N ALA A 101 4.49 -9.27 0.13
CA ALA A 101 3.12 -9.09 -0.30
C ALA A 101 2.49 -10.42 -0.76
N VAL A 102 1.25 -10.65 -0.34
CA VAL A 102 0.51 -11.88 -0.64
C VAL A 102 -0.27 -11.76 -1.94
N ALA A 103 -0.24 -12.84 -2.73
CA ALA A 103 -1.02 -12.93 -3.96
C ALA A 103 -2.49 -13.21 -3.64
N ILE A 104 -3.38 -12.46 -4.28
CA ILE A 104 -4.83 -12.63 -4.19
C ILE A 104 -5.46 -12.43 -5.57
N GLU A 105 -6.76 -12.72 -5.65
CA GLU A 105 -7.59 -12.37 -6.81
C GLU A 105 -8.72 -11.44 -6.37
N ILE A 106 -8.94 -10.37 -7.13
CA ILE A 106 -10.06 -9.44 -6.97
C ILE A 106 -10.83 -9.40 -8.29
N GLY A 107 -12.10 -9.80 -8.27
CA GLY A 107 -12.92 -9.87 -9.47
C GLY A 107 -12.32 -10.74 -10.59
N GLY A 108 -11.62 -11.83 -10.22
CA GLY A 108 -10.93 -12.71 -11.16
C GLY A 108 -9.62 -12.12 -11.75
N THR A 109 -9.13 -11.01 -11.21
CA THR A 109 -7.85 -10.40 -11.61
C THR A 109 -6.82 -10.62 -10.51
N ALA A 110 -5.72 -11.29 -10.86
CA ALA A 110 -4.62 -11.52 -9.93
C ALA A 110 -3.94 -10.20 -9.54
N THR A 111 -3.60 -10.07 -8.27
CA THR A 111 -2.84 -8.93 -7.74
C THR A 111 -2.09 -9.36 -6.48
N ARG A 112 -1.41 -8.42 -5.84
CA ARG A 112 -0.78 -8.60 -4.53
C ARG A 112 -1.23 -7.49 -3.59
N ILE A 113 -1.32 -7.83 -2.32
CA ILE A 113 -1.63 -6.87 -1.25
C ILE A 113 -0.58 -6.98 -0.15
N PHE A 114 -0.36 -5.89 0.56
CA PHE A 114 0.42 -5.94 1.79
C PHE A 114 -0.29 -6.78 2.84
N THR A 115 0.48 -7.51 3.64
CA THR A 115 -0.07 -8.23 4.80
C THR A 115 -0.63 -7.26 5.82
N GLN A 116 -1.51 -7.73 6.67
CA GLN A 116 -2.09 -6.92 7.75
C GLN A 116 -1.00 -6.32 8.64
N GLU A 117 0.00 -7.11 9.01
CA GLU A 117 1.09 -6.72 9.90
C GLU A 117 1.94 -5.59 9.30
N HIS A 118 2.26 -5.68 8.00
CA HIS A 118 2.96 -4.60 7.30
C HIS A 118 2.11 -3.33 7.18
N LEU A 119 0.81 -3.46 6.90
CA LEU A 119 -0.10 -2.31 6.88
C LEU A 119 -0.16 -1.62 8.24
N MET A 120 -0.21 -2.39 9.34
CA MET A 120 -0.19 -1.87 10.71
C MET A 120 1.13 -1.14 11.00
N ALA A 121 2.27 -1.75 10.66
CA ALA A 121 3.59 -1.15 10.86
C ALA A 121 3.77 0.14 10.05
N ILE A 122 3.31 0.18 8.80
CA ILE A 122 3.34 1.38 7.94
C ILE A 122 2.43 2.48 8.51
N CYS A 123 1.20 2.15 8.94
CA CYS A 123 0.31 3.10 9.60
C CYS A 123 0.97 3.72 10.85
N LEU A 124 1.61 2.90 11.67
CA LEU A 124 2.34 3.36 12.85
C LEU A 124 3.55 4.23 12.50
N HIS A 125 4.32 3.84 11.46
CA HIS A 125 5.49 4.56 11.00
C HIS A 125 5.13 5.97 10.51
N VAL A 126 4.13 6.06 9.65
CA VAL A 126 3.65 7.32 9.03
C VAL A 126 2.93 8.19 10.05
N GLY A 127 2.01 7.65 10.83
CA GLY A 127 1.41 8.28 11.99
C GLY A 127 0.47 9.45 11.72
N ARG A 128 -0.05 9.62 10.49
CA ARG A 128 -1.07 10.66 10.22
C ARG A 128 -2.39 10.30 10.93
N PRO A 129 -3.28 11.24 11.20
CA PRO A 129 -4.56 10.96 11.87
C PRO A 129 -5.35 9.81 11.22
N LYS A 130 -5.41 9.78 9.90
CA LYS A 130 -6.08 8.69 9.15
C LYS A 130 -5.39 7.33 9.29
N ASP A 131 -4.06 7.31 9.43
CA ASP A 131 -3.29 6.09 9.61
C ASP A 131 -3.47 5.55 11.03
N LEU A 132 -3.48 6.44 12.03
CA LEU A 132 -3.74 6.05 13.42
C LEU A 132 -5.17 5.53 13.62
N ALA A 133 -6.17 6.16 12.98
CA ALA A 133 -7.54 5.66 13.00
C ALA A 133 -7.64 4.25 12.39
N ARG A 134 -6.98 4.01 11.27
CA ARG A 134 -6.92 2.69 10.64
C ARG A 134 -6.19 1.67 11.52
N LEU A 135 -5.12 2.08 12.20
CA LEU A 135 -4.40 1.22 13.12
C LEU A 135 -5.26 0.80 14.32
N VAL A 136 -6.13 1.69 14.82
CA VAL A 136 -7.15 1.34 15.84
C VAL A 136 -8.11 0.29 15.30
N ALA A 137 -8.62 0.47 14.08
CA ALA A 137 -9.52 -0.50 13.45
C ALA A 137 -8.84 -1.87 13.29
N PHE A 138 -7.58 -1.93 12.83
CA PHE A 138 -6.83 -3.18 12.77
C PHE A 138 -6.70 -3.87 14.13
N ALA A 139 -6.50 -3.10 15.19
CA ALA A 139 -6.34 -3.67 16.54
C ALA A 139 -7.68 -4.15 17.14
N GLN A 140 -8.81 -3.62 16.69
CA GLN A 140 -10.14 -3.95 17.21
C GLN A 140 -10.86 -5.03 16.37
N GLU A 141 -10.69 -5.01 15.07
CA GLU A 141 -11.46 -5.81 14.11
C GLU A 141 -10.59 -6.84 13.38
N GLY A 142 -9.30 -6.51 13.20
CA GLY A 142 -8.35 -7.37 12.51
C GLY A 142 -7.88 -8.55 13.36
N HIS A 143 -7.25 -9.51 12.70
CA HIS A 143 -6.66 -10.69 13.34
C HIS A 143 -5.20 -10.85 12.91
N PRO A 144 -4.31 -9.90 13.31
CA PRO A 144 -2.89 -9.98 12.95
C PRO A 144 -2.22 -11.20 13.60
N ASP A 145 -1.22 -11.75 12.94
CA ASP A 145 -0.26 -12.61 13.60
C ASP A 145 0.62 -11.76 14.51
N GLU A 146 0.35 -11.84 15.81
CA GLU A 146 1.06 -11.05 16.84
C GLU A 146 2.57 -11.30 16.81
N SER A 147 3.01 -12.53 16.52
CA SER A 147 4.43 -12.86 16.44
C SER A 147 5.10 -12.17 15.26
N GLN A 148 4.47 -12.23 14.08
CA GLN A 148 4.96 -11.54 12.89
C GLN A 148 4.94 -10.02 13.06
N LEU A 149 3.88 -9.47 13.64
CA LEU A 149 3.80 -8.04 13.91
C LEU A 149 4.95 -7.59 14.82
N GLN A 150 5.20 -8.30 15.93
CA GLN A 150 6.30 -7.95 16.84
C GLN A 150 7.67 -8.04 16.16
N GLU A 151 7.90 -9.03 15.31
CA GLU A 151 9.13 -9.14 14.54
C GLU A 151 9.35 -7.99 13.57
N ILE A 152 8.29 -7.59 12.84
CA ILE A 152 8.33 -6.43 11.93
C ILE A 152 8.64 -5.15 12.72
N LEU A 153 7.90 -4.92 13.81
CA LEU A 153 8.10 -3.74 14.66
C LEU A 153 9.53 -3.65 15.20
N ARG A 154 10.11 -4.78 15.63
CA ARG A 154 11.49 -4.85 16.12
C ARG A 154 12.50 -4.55 15.01
N ARG A 155 12.38 -5.19 13.84
CA ARG A 155 13.28 -4.97 12.71
C ARG A 155 13.31 -3.51 12.26
N HIS A 156 12.17 -2.84 12.31
CA HIS A 156 12.01 -1.45 11.85
C HIS A 156 12.02 -0.42 12.99
N GLN A 157 12.41 -0.83 14.21
CA GLN A 157 12.57 0.07 15.38
C GLN A 157 11.28 0.82 15.74
N LEU A 158 10.14 0.18 15.61
CA LEU A 158 8.82 0.74 15.88
C LEU A 158 8.23 0.34 17.24
N GLU A 159 8.91 -0.48 18.04
CA GLU A 159 8.42 -1.01 19.31
C GLU A 159 8.01 0.09 20.30
N ALA A 160 8.83 1.15 20.42
CA ALA A 160 8.52 2.26 21.32
C ALA A 160 7.27 3.03 20.85
N LYS A 161 7.12 3.27 19.54
CA LYS A 161 5.92 3.88 18.97
C LYS A 161 4.68 3.01 19.19
N TRP A 162 4.84 1.69 19.06
CA TRP A 162 3.76 0.74 19.29
C TRP A 162 3.28 0.74 20.73
N MET A 163 4.19 0.75 21.70
CA MET A 163 3.82 0.87 23.12
C MET A 163 3.08 2.17 23.42
N GLN A 164 3.55 3.31 22.88
CA GLN A 164 2.87 4.60 23.01
C GLN A 164 1.46 4.57 22.39
N PHE A 165 1.34 4.02 21.18
CA PHE A 165 0.07 3.89 20.49
C PHE A 165 -0.91 3.03 21.33
N ARG A 166 -0.50 1.86 21.80
CA ARG A 166 -1.33 0.99 22.63
C ARG A 166 -1.79 1.68 23.91
N SER A 167 -0.87 2.34 24.60
CA SER A 167 -1.19 3.07 25.83
C SER A 167 -2.20 4.20 25.60
N ARG A 168 -2.12 4.85 24.45
CA ARG A 168 -2.96 6.03 24.16
C ARG A 168 -4.34 5.66 23.58
N TYR A 169 -4.41 4.62 22.76
CA TYR A 169 -5.60 4.34 21.95
C TYR A 169 -6.25 3.00 22.22
N LEU A 170 -5.55 2.03 22.83
CA LEU A 170 -6.06 0.67 23.05
C LEU A 170 -6.18 0.31 24.52
N SER A 171 -5.69 1.13 25.46
CA SER A 171 -5.94 0.91 26.88
C SER A 171 -7.42 1.15 27.12
N ALA A 172 -8.10 0.16 27.71
CA ALA A 172 -9.47 0.35 28.21
C ALA A 172 -9.49 1.48 29.25
N PRO A 173 -10.59 2.26 29.33
CA PRO A 173 -10.75 3.26 30.36
C PRO A 173 -10.75 2.65 31.77
#